data_1d198149f5f983fed1395150aa8f7191
#
_entry.id   1d198149f5f983fed1395150aa8f7191
#
_cell.length_a   1.000
_cell.length_b   1.000
_cell.length_c   1.000
_cell.angle_alpha   90.00
_cell.angle_beta   90.00
_cell.angle_gamma   90.00
#
_symmetry.space_group_name_H-M   'P 1'
#
loop_
_entity.id
_entity.type
_entity.pdbx_description
1 polymer ?
#
loop_
_entity_poly.entity_id
_entity_poly.type
_entity_poly.pdbx_seq_one_letter_code
_entity_poly.pdbx_strand_id
1 'polypeptide(L)'
;MKTRIITAIVGILVLIGVLFTFDTLVFNFVIAAITLIAIHEVFKALGFGRKEWPMYAVFVPYTLLIMLSSYQVWRRLVMPASFLMVLFFGIYLVVRNAQVDFAKASGLVMFSGIVIFCFYSFIRLKELLPVETYGYDAMFFILLILCFAWGGDTCAYFAGRAFGKHKLCPVVSPKKTVEGAIGGVLGTMVFGVVATVIYSIAANRMEAFTRTNIGVSMYLIIALLACVAAVLGIYGDLFASVVKRQCGIKDYGTIFPGHGGILDRFDSVMFIAPFVTMGVIAVFYH
;
A
#
# COMPACT_ATOMS: atom_id res chain seq x y z
N MET A 1 18.06 -18.88 3.84
CA MET A 1 18.01 -18.29 2.50
C MET A 1 16.94 -18.96 1.61
N LYS A 2 16.87 -20.29 1.53
CA LYS A 2 15.89 -21.03 0.67
C LYS A 2 14.44 -20.61 0.92
N THR A 3 13.99 -20.53 2.17
CA THR A 3 12.61 -20.13 2.53
C THR A 3 12.24 -18.74 1.99
N ARG A 4 13.15 -17.77 2.07
CA ARG A 4 12.92 -16.40 1.56
C ARG A 4 12.74 -16.38 0.04
N ILE A 5 13.58 -17.12 -0.69
CA ILE A 5 13.47 -17.20 -2.16
C ILE A 5 12.14 -17.83 -2.56
N ILE A 6 11.75 -18.92 -1.91
CA ILE A 6 10.47 -19.60 -2.19
C ILE A 6 9.30 -18.65 -1.92
N THR A 7 9.28 -17.94 -0.78
CA THR A 7 8.22 -16.98 -0.46
C THR A 7 8.13 -15.85 -1.48
N ALA A 8 9.27 -15.35 -1.96
CA ALA A 8 9.30 -14.30 -2.99
C ALA A 8 8.74 -14.82 -4.32
N ILE A 9 9.13 -16.02 -4.76
CA ILE A 9 8.61 -16.63 -6.00
C ILE A 9 7.10 -16.85 -5.90
N VAL A 10 6.62 -17.42 -4.79
CA VAL A 10 5.17 -17.60 -4.56
C VAL A 10 4.45 -16.26 -4.57
N GLY A 11 5.01 -15.22 -3.92
CA GLY A 11 4.43 -13.88 -3.94
C GLY A 11 4.31 -13.29 -5.35
N ILE A 12 5.33 -13.46 -6.19
CA ILE A 12 5.30 -13.02 -7.59
C ILE A 12 4.25 -13.78 -8.40
N LEU A 13 4.16 -15.11 -8.24
CA LEU A 13 3.15 -15.92 -8.92
C LEU A 13 1.72 -15.53 -8.50
N VAL A 14 1.49 -15.28 -7.22
CA VAL A 14 0.21 -14.77 -6.71
C VAL A 14 -0.09 -13.39 -7.30
N LEU A 15 0.89 -12.47 -7.33
CA LEU A 15 0.72 -11.14 -7.93
C LEU A 15 0.32 -11.25 -9.41
N ILE A 16 1.01 -12.09 -10.19
CA ILE A 16 0.68 -12.32 -11.60
C ILE A 16 -0.75 -12.86 -11.73
N GLY A 17 -1.13 -13.86 -10.92
CA GLY A 17 -2.50 -14.41 -10.91
C GLY A 17 -3.56 -13.35 -10.59
N VAL A 18 -3.29 -12.47 -9.63
CA VAL A 18 -4.17 -11.35 -9.27
C VAL A 18 -4.31 -10.34 -10.41
N LEU A 19 -3.21 -10.04 -11.12
CA LEU A 19 -3.24 -9.13 -12.26
C LEU A 19 -4.07 -9.69 -13.43
N PHE A 20 -4.09 -11.01 -13.66
CA PHE A 20 -4.99 -11.63 -14.66
C PHE A 20 -6.48 -11.47 -14.31
N THR A 21 -6.81 -11.26 -13.04
CA THR A 21 -8.20 -11.03 -12.59
C THR A 21 -8.51 -9.55 -12.38
N PHE A 22 -7.63 -8.65 -12.81
CA PHE A 22 -7.67 -7.23 -12.52
C PHE A 22 -9.03 -6.59 -12.80
N ASP A 23 -9.62 -6.87 -13.97
CA ASP A 23 -10.89 -6.25 -14.40
C ASP A 23 -12.13 -6.91 -13.77
N THR A 24 -11.95 -7.92 -12.92
CA THR A 24 -13.05 -8.67 -12.31
C THR A 24 -13.28 -8.28 -10.85
N LEU A 25 -14.39 -8.77 -10.26
CA LEU A 25 -14.67 -8.71 -8.82
C LEU A 25 -13.62 -9.45 -7.98
N VAL A 26 -12.95 -10.46 -8.56
CA VAL A 26 -11.92 -11.23 -7.86
C VAL A 26 -10.79 -10.34 -7.37
N PHE A 27 -10.35 -9.39 -8.19
CA PHE A 27 -9.34 -8.39 -7.77
C PHE A 27 -9.78 -7.63 -6.50
N ASN A 28 -11.03 -7.14 -6.46
CA ASN A 28 -11.55 -6.44 -5.29
C ASN A 28 -11.54 -7.31 -4.02
N PHE A 29 -11.95 -8.58 -4.15
CA PHE A 29 -11.93 -9.53 -3.02
C PHE A 29 -10.51 -9.87 -2.56
N VAL A 30 -9.55 -9.98 -3.48
CA VAL A 30 -8.14 -10.21 -3.11
C VAL A 30 -7.58 -9.01 -2.36
N ILE A 31 -7.81 -7.78 -2.86
CA ILE A 31 -7.39 -6.57 -2.14
C ILE A 31 -8.08 -6.46 -0.78
N ALA A 32 -9.38 -6.79 -0.69
CA ALA A 32 -10.10 -6.84 0.58
C ALA A 32 -9.47 -7.84 1.56
N ALA A 33 -9.14 -9.05 1.10
CA ALA A 33 -8.51 -10.06 1.93
C ALA A 33 -7.13 -9.61 2.45
N ILE A 34 -6.29 -9.05 1.59
CA ILE A 34 -4.99 -8.47 1.99
C ILE A 34 -5.19 -7.36 3.03
N THR A 35 -6.16 -6.46 2.81
CA THR A 35 -6.48 -5.37 3.73
C THR A 35 -6.95 -5.90 5.09
N LEU A 36 -7.83 -6.91 5.11
CA LEU A 36 -8.32 -7.52 6.34
C LEU A 36 -7.22 -8.22 7.13
N ILE A 37 -6.29 -8.88 6.45
CA ILE A 37 -5.11 -9.47 7.11
C ILE A 37 -4.24 -8.37 7.71
N ALA A 38 -3.98 -7.29 6.98
CA ALA A 38 -3.22 -6.15 7.47
C ALA A 38 -3.90 -5.50 8.70
N ILE A 39 -5.23 -5.32 8.68
CA ILE A 39 -6.00 -4.82 9.82
C ILE A 39 -5.87 -5.78 11.02
N HIS A 40 -5.96 -7.09 10.80
CA HIS A 40 -5.75 -8.06 11.86
C HIS A 40 -4.35 -7.95 12.50
N GLU A 41 -3.32 -7.68 11.69
CA GLU A 41 -1.95 -7.42 12.18
C GLU A 41 -1.90 -6.15 13.04
N VAL A 42 -2.64 -5.08 12.67
CA VAL A 42 -2.78 -3.85 13.49
C VAL A 42 -3.44 -4.17 14.84
N PHE A 43 -4.55 -4.92 14.84
CA PHE A 43 -5.22 -5.35 16.06
C PHE A 43 -4.26 -6.06 17.00
N LYS A 44 -3.53 -7.04 16.47
CA LYS A 44 -2.56 -7.82 17.24
C LYS A 44 -1.41 -6.97 17.77
N ALA A 45 -0.88 -6.05 16.96
CA ALA A 45 0.20 -5.16 17.34
C ALA A 45 -0.18 -4.26 18.52
N LEU A 46 -1.41 -3.75 18.54
CA LEU A 46 -1.93 -2.89 19.61
C LEU A 46 -2.43 -3.67 20.84
N GLY A 47 -2.31 -5.01 20.84
CA GLY A 47 -2.69 -5.85 21.95
C GLY A 47 -4.19 -6.13 22.04
N PHE A 48 -4.96 -5.89 20.97
CA PHE A 48 -6.36 -6.29 20.90
C PHE A 48 -6.46 -7.79 20.61
N GLY A 49 -7.30 -8.49 21.38
CA GLY A 49 -7.47 -9.94 21.31
C GLY A 49 -8.90 -10.36 21.03
N ARG A 50 -9.23 -11.61 21.43
CA ARG A 50 -10.56 -12.19 21.20
C ARG A 50 -11.70 -11.47 21.93
N LYS A 51 -11.40 -10.75 23.01
CA LYS A 51 -12.42 -9.99 23.78
C LYS A 51 -12.96 -8.80 23.00
N GLU A 52 -12.20 -8.30 22.05
CA GLU A 52 -12.53 -7.16 21.20
C GLU A 52 -13.19 -7.60 19.87
N TRP A 53 -13.78 -8.80 19.82
CA TRP A 53 -14.51 -9.31 18.66
C TRP A 53 -15.55 -8.32 18.09
N PRO A 54 -16.24 -7.46 18.89
CA PRO A 54 -17.19 -6.50 18.33
C PRO A 54 -16.53 -5.49 17.38
N MET A 55 -15.27 -5.14 17.62
CA MET A 55 -14.50 -4.31 16.71
C MET A 55 -14.28 -5.00 15.36
N TYR A 56 -13.89 -6.29 15.36
CA TYR A 56 -13.78 -7.07 14.13
C TYR A 56 -15.10 -7.16 13.37
N ALA A 57 -16.23 -7.35 14.10
CA ALA A 57 -17.56 -7.42 13.52
C ALA A 57 -17.96 -6.16 12.75
N VAL A 58 -17.34 -5.00 13.04
CA VAL A 58 -17.58 -3.74 12.34
C VAL A 58 -16.52 -3.49 11.29
N PHE A 59 -15.23 -3.72 11.59
CA PHE A 59 -14.15 -3.48 10.64
C PHE A 59 -14.20 -4.39 9.40
N VAL A 60 -14.61 -5.67 9.57
CA VAL A 60 -14.68 -6.62 8.44
C VAL A 60 -15.71 -6.18 7.39
N PRO A 61 -17.00 -5.97 7.72
CA PRO A 61 -17.98 -5.55 6.71
C PRO A 61 -17.69 -4.15 6.18
N TYR A 62 -17.17 -3.24 6.99
CA TYR A 62 -16.79 -1.91 6.54
C TYR A 62 -15.66 -1.96 5.50
N THR A 63 -14.61 -2.75 5.75
CA THR A 63 -13.50 -2.93 4.80
C THR A 63 -13.99 -3.55 3.49
N LEU A 64 -14.84 -4.59 3.56
CA LEU A 64 -15.44 -5.20 2.37
C LEU A 64 -16.27 -4.17 1.59
N LEU A 65 -17.08 -3.37 2.26
CA LEU A 65 -17.87 -2.32 1.61
C LEU A 65 -16.99 -1.31 0.87
N ILE A 66 -15.91 -0.83 1.51
CA ILE A 66 -14.97 0.12 0.88
C ILE A 66 -14.31 -0.52 -0.35
N MET A 67 -13.84 -1.76 -0.27
CA MET A 67 -13.18 -2.43 -1.40
C MET A 67 -14.15 -2.80 -2.54
N LEU A 68 -15.45 -2.91 -2.26
CA LEU A 68 -16.50 -3.15 -3.26
C LEU A 68 -17.15 -1.86 -3.77
N SER A 69 -16.77 -0.69 -3.25
CA SER A 69 -17.38 0.61 -3.60
C SER A 69 -17.10 1.07 -5.04
N SER A 70 -16.24 0.37 -5.78
CA SER A 70 -16.12 0.52 -7.25
C SER A 70 -17.44 0.26 -7.97
N TYR A 71 -18.32 -0.51 -7.39
CA TYR A 71 -19.66 -0.76 -7.91
C TYR A 71 -20.65 0.25 -7.31
N GLN A 72 -21.42 0.93 -8.15
CA GLN A 72 -22.28 2.05 -7.77
C GLN A 72 -23.26 1.73 -6.64
N VAL A 73 -23.76 0.49 -6.57
CA VAL A 73 -24.67 0.03 -5.51
C VAL A 73 -24.02 0.14 -4.13
N TRP A 74 -22.76 -0.31 -3.99
CA TRP A 74 -22.01 -0.30 -2.73
C TRP A 74 -21.51 1.10 -2.38
N ARG A 75 -21.17 1.92 -3.38
CA ARG A 75 -20.69 3.30 -3.18
C ARG A 75 -21.68 4.15 -2.39
N ARG A 76 -22.98 4.01 -2.63
CA ARG A 76 -24.03 4.76 -1.92
C ARG A 76 -24.06 4.45 -0.41
N LEU A 77 -23.59 3.27 -0.01
CA LEU A 77 -23.58 2.83 1.38
C LEU A 77 -22.32 3.27 2.15
N VAL A 78 -21.29 3.79 1.49
CA VAL A 78 -20.03 4.17 2.13
C VAL A 78 -20.23 5.25 3.18
N MET A 79 -20.95 6.34 2.85
CA MET A 79 -21.19 7.44 3.78
C MET A 79 -22.01 7.01 5.01
N PRO A 80 -23.18 6.35 4.88
CA PRO A 80 -23.91 5.88 6.06
C PRO A 80 -23.12 4.83 6.85
N ALA A 81 -22.39 3.93 6.22
CA ALA A 81 -21.55 2.95 6.92
C ALA A 81 -20.41 3.61 7.68
N SER A 82 -19.78 4.65 7.12
CA SER A 82 -18.74 5.42 7.81
C SER A 82 -19.31 6.13 9.04
N PHE A 83 -20.50 6.72 8.95
CA PHE A 83 -21.19 7.31 10.08
C PHE A 83 -21.48 6.26 11.18
N LEU A 84 -22.02 5.10 10.80
CA LEU A 84 -22.30 4.01 11.73
C LEU A 84 -21.02 3.48 12.39
N MET A 85 -19.90 3.42 11.64
CA MET A 85 -18.61 3.01 12.19
C MET A 85 -18.12 4.01 13.26
N VAL A 86 -18.19 5.32 12.99
CA VAL A 86 -17.83 6.36 13.96
C VAL A 86 -18.74 6.30 15.20
N LEU A 87 -20.06 6.17 14.99
CA LEU A 87 -21.03 6.05 16.07
C LEU A 87 -20.76 4.80 16.94
N PHE A 88 -20.55 3.64 16.30
CA PHE A 88 -20.18 2.41 16.98
C PHE A 88 -18.92 2.59 17.83
N PHE A 89 -17.89 3.19 17.27
CA PHE A 89 -16.64 3.44 17.98
C PHE A 89 -16.85 4.34 19.23
N GLY A 90 -17.64 5.40 19.11
CA GLY A 90 -17.99 6.27 20.23
C GLY A 90 -18.76 5.51 21.32
N ILE A 91 -19.78 4.75 20.93
CA ILE A 91 -20.56 3.91 21.87
C ILE A 91 -19.66 2.86 22.54
N TYR A 92 -18.80 2.19 21.76
CA TYR A 92 -17.89 1.17 22.27
C TYR A 92 -16.95 1.73 23.34
N LEU A 93 -16.39 2.94 23.13
CA LEU A 93 -15.55 3.62 24.12
C LEU A 93 -16.32 3.96 25.39
N VAL A 94 -17.56 4.47 25.28
CA VAL A 94 -18.39 4.80 26.44
C VAL A 94 -18.70 3.55 27.25
N VAL A 95 -19.14 2.46 26.60
CA VAL A 95 -19.53 1.21 27.26
C VAL A 95 -18.31 0.48 27.86
N ARG A 96 -17.17 0.55 27.22
CA ARG A 96 -15.95 -0.17 27.62
C ARG A 96 -14.88 0.74 28.24
N ASN A 97 -15.24 1.92 28.73
CA ASN A 97 -14.31 2.94 29.23
C ASN A 97 -13.30 2.44 30.27
N ALA A 98 -13.71 1.49 31.12
CA ALA A 98 -12.83 0.92 32.15
C ALA A 98 -11.88 -0.18 31.62
N GLN A 99 -12.07 -0.67 30.39
CA GLN A 99 -11.35 -1.82 29.82
C GLN A 99 -10.49 -1.46 28.62
N VAL A 100 -10.85 -0.39 27.91
CA VAL A 100 -10.20 0.03 26.67
C VAL A 100 -9.63 1.42 26.84
N ASP A 101 -8.32 1.53 26.68
CA ASP A 101 -7.62 2.80 26.67
C ASP A 101 -7.92 3.55 25.37
N PHE A 102 -8.31 4.83 25.52
CA PHE A 102 -8.62 5.73 24.41
C PHE A 102 -7.45 5.86 23.40
N ALA A 103 -6.21 5.94 23.89
CA ALA A 103 -5.03 6.09 23.03
C ALA A 103 -4.85 4.84 22.15
N LYS A 104 -5.00 3.62 22.72
CA LYS A 104 -4.92 2.37 21.95
C LYS A 104 -6.05 2.24 20.94
N ALA A 105 -7.27 2.57 21.34
CA ALA A 105 -8.43 2.48 20.47
C ALA A 105 -8.38 3.49 19.32
N SER A 106 -7.95 4.72 19.60
CA SER A 106 -7.73 5.75 18.58
C SER A 106 -6.59 5.36 17.63
N GLY A 107 -5.51 4.80 18.15
CA GLY A 107 -4.39 4.25 17.35
C GLY A 107 -4.86 3.14 16.42
N LEU A 108 -5.76 2.26 16.89
CA LEU A 108 -6.37 1.21 16.06
C LEU A 108 -7.16 1.80 14.89
N VAL A 109 -8.07 2.74 15.17
CA VAL A 109 -8.90 3.36 14.13
C VAL A 109 -8.06 4.14 13.14
N MET A 110 -7.12 4.94 13.62
CA MET A 110 -6.23 5.74 12.78
C MET A 110 -5.39 4.86 11.87
N PHE A 111 -4.70 3.86 12.43
CA PHE A 111 -3.80 3.03 11.63
C PHE A 111 -4.57 2.10 10.68
N SER A 112 -5.69 1.51 11.11
CA SER A 112 -6.56 0.74 10.22
C SER A 112 -7.15 1.61 9.11
N GLY A 113 -7.49 2.87 9.40
CA GLY A 113 -7.93 3.84 8.41
C GLY A 113 -6.87 4.12 7.35
N ILE A 114 -5.61 4.32 7.75
CA ILE A 114 -4.47 4.47 6.82
C ILE A 114 -4.32 3.22 5.95
N VAL A 115 -4.40 2.02 6.53
CA VAL A 115 -4.32 0.75 5.81
C VAL A 115 -5.46 0.62 4.78
N ILE A 116 -6.70 0.90 5.18
CA ILE A 116 -7.86 0.87 4.27
C ILE A 116 -7.66 1.88 3.13
N PHE A 117 -7.24 3.11 3.43
CA PHE A 117 -7.02 4.16 2.43
C PHE A 117 -5.92 3.78 1.43
N CYS A 118 -4.83 3.17 1.91
CA CYS A 118 -3.75 2.67 1.08
C CYS A 118 -4.26 1.63 0.06
N PHE A 119 -4.91 0.58 0.55
CA PHE A 119 -5.37 -0.51 -0.33
C PHE A 119 -6.56 -0.09 -1.21
N TYR A 120 -7.42 0.82 -0.73
CA TYR A 120 -8.46 1.44 -1.55
C TYR A 120 -7.90 2.18 -2.76
N SER A 121 -6.69 2.74 -2.67
CA SER A 121 -6.03 3.40 -3.79
C SER A 121 -5.87 2.49 -5.01
N PHE A 122 -5.65 1.18 -4.82
CA PHE A 122 -5.61 0.20 -5.91
C PHE A 122 -6.98 0.00 -6.57
N ILE A 123 -8.04 -0.04 -5.76
CA ILE A 123 -9.42 -0.10 -6.26
C ILE A 123 -9.76 1.19 -7.00
N ARG A 124 -9.33 2.33 -6.47
CA ARG A 124 -9.57 3.63 -7.08
C ARG A 124 -8.87 3.78 -8.43
N LEU A 125 -7.65 3.27 -8.60
CA LEU A 125 -6.95 3.25 -9.89
C LEU A 125 -7.73 2.43 -10.93
N LYS A 126 -8.27 1.27 -10.55
CA LYS A 126 -9.14 0.47 -11.42
C LYS A 126 -10.38 1.23 -11.88
N GLU A 127 -11.00 2.02 -11.00
CA GLU A 127 -12.17 2.84 -11.33
C GLU A 127 -11.85 4.02 -12.23
N LEU A 128 -10.71 4.68 -11.95
CA LEU A 128 -10.30 5.89 -12.67
C LEU A 128 -9.87 5.58 -14.11
N LEU A 129 -9.27 4.44 -14.33
CA LEU A 129 -8.74 4.02 -15.62
C LEU A 129 -9.36 2.68 -16.04
N PRO A 130 -10.68 2.64 -16.40
CA PRO A 130 -11.33 1.41 -16.83
C PRO A 130 -10.71 0.88 -18.12
N VAL A 131 -10.60 -0.45 -18.22
CA VAL A 131 -9.90 -1.16 -19.31
C VAL A 131 -10.49 -0.83 -20.68
N GLU A 132 -11.80 -0.63 -20.77
CA GLU A 132 -12.48 -0.30 -22.03
C GLU A 132 -12.02 1.05 -22.61
N THR A 133 -11.63 1.99 -21.74
CA THR A 133 -11.27 3.36 -22.14
C THR A 133 -9.75 3.55 -22.21
N TYR A 134 -9.02 2.99 -21.25
CA TYR A 134 -7.59 3.24 -21.05
C TYR A 134 -6.70 2.01 -21.25
N GLY A 135 -7.28 0.85 -21.62
CA GLY A 135 -6.51 -0.40 -21.71
C GLY A 135 -6.00 -0.82 -20.33
N TYR A 136 -4.75 -1.22 -20.26
CA TYR A 136 -4.13 -1.69 -19.01
C TYR A 136 -3.35 -0.62 -18.24
N ASP A 137 -3.64 0.67 -18.47
CA ASP A 137 -2.94 1.79 -17.81
C ASP A 137 -3.07 1.72 -16.28
N ALA A 138 -4.24 1.35 -15.74
CA ALA A 138 -4.40 1.17 -14.30
C ALA A 138 -3.49 0.08 -13.73
N MET A 139 -3.33 -1.04 -14.44
CA MET A 139 -2.42 -2.11 -14.07
C MET A 139 -0.96 -1.64 -14.08
N PHE A 140 -0.58 -0.83 -15.08
CA PHE A 140 0.73 -0.20 -15.14
C PHE A 140 1.00 0.65 -13.90
N PHE A 141 0.06 1.52 -13.49
CA PHE A 141 0.24 2.35 -12.30
C PHE A 141 0.31 1.52 -11.01
N ILE A 142 -0.45 0.43 -10.90
CA ILE A 142 -0.33 -0.51 -9.76
C ILE A 142 1.06 -1.15 -9.71
N LEU A 143 1.56 -1.63 -10.84
CA LEU A 143 2.92 -2.18 -10.92
C LEU A 143 3.97 -1.12 -10.63
N LEU A 144 3.76 0.10 -11.08
CA LEU A 144 4.64 1.23 -10.82
C LEU A 144 4.73 1.56 -9.33
N ILE A 145 3.61 1.55 -8.59
CA ILE A 145 3.57 1.71 -7.14
C ILE A 145 4.45 0.66 -6.45
N LEU A 146 4.31 -0.62 -6.82
CA LEU A 146 5.10 -1.71 -6.26
C LEU A 146 6.57 -1.59 -6.65
N CYS A 147 6.85 -1.16 -7.88
CA CYS A 147 8.20 -0.91 -8.37
C CYS A 147 8.88 0.24 -7.58
N PHE A 148 8.15 1.32 -7.31
CA PHE A 148 8.65 2.44 -6.51
C PHE A 148 8.97 2.00 -5.08
N ALA A 149 8.08 1.24 -4.44
CA ALA A 149 8.28 0.78 -3.08
C ALA A 149 9.45 -0.21 -2.99
N TRP A 150 9.34 -1.36 -3.64
CA TRP A 150 10.30 -2.44 -3.49
C TRP A 150 11.61 -2.19 -4.23
N GLY A 151 11.57 -1.52 -5.38
CA GLY A 151 12.75 -1.09 -6.12
C GLY A 151 13.53 -0.04 -5.34
N GLY A 152 12.83 0.96 -4.79
CA GLY A 152 13.41 2.00 -3.95
C GLY A 152 14.10 1.44 -2.71
N ASP A 153 13.43 0.53 -1.98
CA ASP A 153 14.01 -0.14 -0.80
C ASP A 153 15.26 -0.97 -1.16
N THR A 154 15.22 -1.62 -2.31
CA THR A 154 16.37 -2.40 -2.82
C THR A 154 17.56 -1.50 -3.12
N CYS A 155 17.34 -0.40 -3.85
CA CYS A 155 18.39 0.58 -4.14
C CYS A 155 18.93 1.26 -2.88
N ALA A 156 18.02 1.62 -1.94
CA ALA A 156 18.40 2.20 -0.66
C ALA A 156 19.28 1.24 0.16
N TYR A 157 18.95 -0.05 0.16
CA TYR A 157 19.75 -1.06 0.82
C TYR A 157 21.17 -1.18 0.22
N PHE A 158 21.30 -1.29 -1.09
CA PHE A 158 22.61 -1.43 -1.73
C PHE A 158 23.44 -0.16 -1.61
N ALA A 159 22.87 1.02 -1.85
CA ALA A 159 23.55 2.30 -1.69
C ALA A 159 23.98 2.53 -0.22
N GLY A 160 23.09 2.24 0.73
CA GLY A 160 23.39 2.36 2.15
C GLY A 160 24.48 1.38 2.62
N ARG A 161 24.55 0.19 2.03
CA ARG A 161 25.62 -0.78 2.31
C ARG A 161 26.96 -0.37 1.71
N ALA A 162 26.96 0.22 0.51
CA ALA A 162 28.18 0.58 -0.19
C ALA A 162 28.78 1.92 0.29
N PHE A 163 27.92 2.90 0.57
CA PHE A 163 28.33 4.29 0.81
C PHE A 163 27.87 4.84 2.17
N GLY A 164 27.04 4.12 2.94
CA GLY A 164 26.40 4.61 4.16
C GLY A 164 27.37 4.96 5.27
N LYS A 165 27.42 6.25 5.62
CA LYS A 165 28.21 6.81 6.72
C LYS A 165 27.33 7.46 7.78
N HIS A 166 26.26 8.16 7.38
CA HIS A 166 25.40 8.93 8.25
C HIS A 166 24.09 8.19 8.51
N LYS A 167 23.72 8.03 9.78
CA LYS A 167 22.45 7.37 10.15
C LYS A 167 21.27 8.30 9.86
N LEU A 168 20.20 7.76 9.22
CA LEU A 168 19.01 8.52 8.91
C LEU A 168 18.11 8.68 10.15
N CYS A 169 17.84 7.59 10.87
CA CYS A 169 16.97 7.59 12.06
C CYS A 169 17.44 6.55 13.07
N PRO A 170 18.47 6.87 13.89
CA PRO A 170 19.16 5.91 14.76
C PRO A 170 18.25 5.18 15.75
N VAL A 171 17.26 5.88 16.32
CA VAL A 171 16.36 5.35 17.36
C VAL A 171 15.34 4.37 16.78
N VAL A 172 14.75 4.70 15.63
CA VAL A 172 13.64 3.94 15.03
C VAL A 172 14.16 2.82 14.12
N SER A 173 15.13 3.15 13.25
CA SER A 173 15.71 2.24 12.26
C SER A 173 17.21 2.44 12.15
N PRO A 174 18.03 1.81 13.03
CA PRO A 174 19.47 2.06 13.13
C PRO A 174 20.25 1.60 11.90
N LYS A 175 19.65 0.84 10.99
CA LYS A 175 20.29 0.35 9.76
C LYS A 175 20.15 1.31 8.58
N LYS A 176 19.16 2.22 8.61
CA LYS A 176 18.95 3.19 7.52
C LYS A 176 20.00 4.30 7.56
N THR A 177 20.48 4.68 6.38
CA THR A 177 21.48 5.75 6.17
C THR A 177 20.98 6.82 5.22
N VAL A 178 21.52 8.04 5.33
CA VAL A 178 21.19 9.17 4.47
C VAL A 178 21.61 8.88 3.02
N GLU A 179 22.80 8.31 2.82
CA GLU A 179 23.30 7.90 1.51
C GLU A 179 22.43 6.82 0.88
N GLY A 180 21.92 5.89 1.73
CA GLY A 180 20.94 4.90 1.31
C GLY A 180 19.64 5.54 0.87
N ALA A 181 19.13 6.55 1.59
CA ALA A 181 17.92 7.26 1.21
C ALA A 181 18.08 7.97 -0.14
N ILE A 182 19.21 8.67 -0.37
CA ILE A 182 19.52 9.32 -1.65
C ILE A 182 19.58 8.27 -2.77
N GLY A 183 20.30 7.16 -2.54
CA GLY A 183 20.36 6.06 -3.50
C GLY A 183 19.00 5.42 -3.80
N GLY A 184 18.14 5.34 -2.80
CA GLY A 184 16.74 4.92 -2.95
C GLY A 184 15.95 5.84 -3.86
N VAL A 185 16.03 7.16 -3.65
CA VAL A 185 15.34 8.16 -4.49
C VAL A 185 15.82 8.07 -5.94
N LEU A 186 17.12 8.11 -6.18
CA LEU A 186 17.68 8.02 -7.54
C LEU A 186 17.33 6.68 -8.21
N GLY A 187 17.42 5.59 -7.47
CA GLY A 187 17.04 4.26 -7.96
C GLY A 187 15.57 4.16 -8.32
N THR A 188 14.68 4.71 -7.51
CA THR A 188 13.24 4.75 -7.80
C THR A 188 12.93 5.53 -9.07
N MET A 189 13.62 6.68 -9.30
CA MET A 189 13.46 7.44 -10.55
C MET A 189 13.90 6.62 -11.77
N VAL A 190 15.05 5.93 -11.69
CA VAL A 190 15.53 5.06 -12.77
C VAL A 190 14.55 3.91 -13.02
N PHE A 191 14.07 3.23 -11.97
CA PHE A 191 13.08 2.15 -12.11
C PHE A 191 11.77 2.66 -12.72
N GLY A 192 11.31 3.84 -12.34
CA GLY A 192 10.11 4.45 -12.92
C GLY A 192 10.24 4.68 -14.42
N VAL A 193 11.35 5.28 -14.84
CA VAL A 193 11.63 5.52 -16.27
C VAL A 193 11.76 4.19 -17.02
N VAL A 194 12.51 3.23 -16.50
CA VAL A 194 12.67 1.90 -17.12
C VAL A 194 11.33 1.16 -17.24
N ALA A 195 10.51 1.18 -16.19
CA ALA A 195 9.17 0.59 -16.23
C ALA A 195 8.29 1.24 -17.30
N THR A 196 8.36 2.57 -17.45
CA THR A 196 7.64 3.32 -18.49
C THR A 196 8.14 2.97 -19.89
N VAL A 197 9.47 2.80 -20.09
CA VAL A 197 10.04 2.33 -21.37
C VAL A 197 9.51 0.94 -21.72
N ILE A 198 9.55 -0.01 -20.76
CA ILE A 198 9.05 -1.37 -20.98
C ILE A 198 7.56 -1.32 -21.34
N TYR A 199 6.78 -0.51 -20.61
CA TYR A 199 5.34 -0.36 -20.86
C TYR A 199 5.09 0.25 -22.26
N SER A 200 5.83 1.27 -22.65
CA SER A 200 5.75 1.89 -23.99
C SER A 200 6.06 0.91 -25.12
N ILE A 201 7.08 0.06 -24.94
CA ILE A 201 7.42 -0.98 -25.92
C ILE A 201 6.30 -2.02 -26.04
N ALA A 202 5.71 -2.43 -24.93
CA ALA A 202 4.58 -3.36 -24.92
C ALA A 202 3.33 -2.73 -25.58
N ALA A 203 3.05 -1.48 -25.27
CA ALA A 203 1.96 -0.70 -25.84
C ALA A 203 2.06 -0.56 -27.35
N ASN A 204 3.25 -0.28 -27.87
CA ASN A 204 3.49 -0.15 -29.32
C ASN A 204 3.35 -1.47 -30.10
N ARG A 205 3.43 -2.62 -29.40
CA ARG A 205 3.27 -3.94 -30.03
C ARG A 205 1.84 -4.48 -29.95
N MET A 206 1.03 -3.96 -29.06
CA MET A 206 -0.32 -4.43 -28.75
C MET A 206 -1.28 -3.24 -28.69
N GLU A 207 -1.98 -2.93 -29.76
CA GLU A 207 -2.89 -1.76 -29.87
C GLU A 207 -3.94 -1.66 -28.76
N ALA A 208 -4.33 -2.80 -28.17
CA ALA A 208 -5.28 -2.85 -27.06
C ALA A 208 -4.61 -2.59 -25.68
N PHE A 209 -3.29 -2.46 -25.61
CA PHE A 209 -2.58 -2.44 -24.34
C PHE A 209 -2.70 -1.08 -23.61
N THR A 210 -2.62 0.02 -24.35
CA THR A 210 -2.90 1.38 -23.84
C THR A 210 -3.55 2.23 -24.91
N ARG A 211 -4.37 3.17 -24.49
CA ARG A 211 -4.92 4.23 -25.35
C ARG A 211 -4.32 5.60 -25.02
N THR A 212 -3.42 5.64 -24.05
CA THR A 212 -2.74 6.86 -23.62
C THR A 212 -1.48 7.08 -24.46
N ASN A 213 -1.28 8.30 -24.95
CA ASN A 213 -0.06 8.65 -25.68
C ASN A 213 1.12 8.80 -24.71
N ILE A 214 2.10 7.91 -24.82
CA ILE A 214 3.32 7.94 -23.99
C ILE A 214 4.37 8.82 -24.65
N GLY A 215 4.20 10.14 -24.53
CA GLY A 215 5.17 11.13 -25.01
C GLY A 215 6.29 11.41 -24.01
N VAL A 216 7.26 12.26 -24.40
CA VAL A 216 8.39 12.67 -23.55
C VAL A 216 7.93 13.27 -22.22
N SER A 217 6.81 14.01 -22.21
CA SER A 217 6.23 14.57 -21.00
C SER A 217 5.87 13.51 -19.95
N MET A 218 5.41 12.33 -20.37
CA MET A 218 5.07 11.23 -19.46
C MET A 218 6.28 10.72 -18.70
N TYR A 219 7.44 10.59 -19.36
CA TYR A 219 8.69 10.18 -18.69
C TYR A 219 9.13 11.19 -17.63
N LEU A 220 8.99 12.49 -17.90
CA LEU A 220 9.31 13.54 -16.94
C LEU A 220 8.34 13.52 -15.74
N ILE A 221 7.04 13.37 -16.00
CA ILE A 221 6.02 13.26 -14.96
C ILE A 221 6.30 12.04 -14.07
N ILE A 222 6.57 10.87 -14.66
CA ILE A 222 6.89 9.64 -13.92
C ILE A 222 8.17 9.80 -13.10
N ALA A 223 9.21 10.45 -13.64
CA ALA A 223 10.44 10.68 -12.90
C ALA A 223 10.22 11.60 -11.68
N LEU A 224 9.43 12.67 -11.83
CA LEU A 224 9.07 13.56 -10.73
C LEU A 224 8.18 12.84 -9.70
N LEU A 225 7.20 12.09 -10.18
CA LEU A 225 6.32 11.27 -9.32
C LEU A 225 7.16 10.26 -8.53
N ALA A 226 8.12 9.59 -9.17
CA ALA A 226 9.03 8.63 -8.55
C ALA A 226 9.90 9.28 -7.46
N CYS A 227 10.40 10.50 -7.70
CA CYS A 227 11.20 11.24 -6.73
C CYS A 227 10.41 11.47 -5.42
N VAL A 228 9.19 11.99 -5.52
CA VAL A 228 8.35 12.25 -4.34
C VAL A 228 7.87 10.94 -3.72
N ALA A 229 7.47 9.96 -4.53
CA ALA A 229 7.04 8.64 -4.08
C ALA A 229 8.13 7.93 -3.26
N ALA A 230 9.41 8.04 -3.67
CA ALA A 230 10.52 7.45 -2.92
C ALA A 230 10.66 8.07 -1.52
N VAL A 231 10.53 9.39 -1.39
CA VAL A 231 10.55 10.08 -0.09
C VAL A 231 9.38 9.62 0.78
N LEU A 232 8.18 9.52 0.20
CA LEU A 232 6.99 9.02 0.89
C LEU A 232 7.12 7.55 1.30
N GLY A 233 7.77 6.72 0.48
CA GLY A 233 8.08 5.32 0.80
C GLY A 233 9.01 5.20 2.01
N ILE A 234 10.09 6.01 2.03
CA ILE A 234 11.00 6.08 3.20
C ILE A 234 10.24 6.49 4.45
N TYR A 235 9.35 7.50 4.34
CA TYR A 235 8.51 7.94 5.44
C TYR A 235 7.55 6.83 5.91
N GLY A 236 6.92 6.10 5.00
CA GLY A 236 5.99 5.01 5.31
C GLY A 236 6.66 3.89 6.12
N ASP A 237 7.82 3.41 5.67
CA ASP A 237 8.60 2.41 6.42
C ASP A 237 9.06 2.95 7.79
N LEU A 238 9.48 4.22 7.89
CA LEU A 238 9.82 4.82 9.19
C LEU A 238 8.58 4.93 10.09
N PHE A 239 7.43 5.35 9.57
CA PHE A 239 6.17 5.42 10.30
C PHE A 239 5.78 4.05 10.86
N ALA A 240 5.75 3.01 10.00
CA ALA A 240 5.46 1.65 10.42
C ALA A 240 6.48 1.14 11.47
N SER A 241 7.76 1.52 11.31
CA SER A 241 8.81 1.18 12.27
C SER A 241 8.61 1.86 13.62
N VAL A 242 8.17 3.12 13.67
CA VAL A 242 7.82 3.83 14.91
C VAL A 242 6.71 3.09 15.65
N VAL A 243 5.62 2.75 14.94
CA VAL A 243 4.50 2.01 15.55
C VAL A 243 4.97 0.67 16.11
N LYS A 244 5.79 -0.10 15.34
CA LYS A 244 6.38 -1.35 15.84
C LYS A 244 7.15 -1.17 17.15
N ARG A 245 7.97 -0.13 17.26
CA ARG A 245 8.76 0.14 18.49
C ARG A 245 7.86 0.53 19.67
N GLN A 246 6.85 1.36 19.44
CA GLN A 246 5.90 1.75 20.48
C GLN A 246 5.04 0.58 20.97
N CYS A 247 4.71 -0.36 20.07
CA CYS A 247 4.00 -1.60 20.42
C CYS A 247 4.91 -2.70 20.99
N GLY A 248 6.24 -2.47 21.10
CA GLY A 248 7.19 -3.48 21.62
C GLY A 248 7.38 -4.68 20.70
N ILE A 249 7.03 -4.57 19.42
CA ILE A 249 7.16 -5.64 18.42
C ILE A 249 8.26 -5.31 17.41
N LYS A 250 8.70 -6.35 16.69
CA LYS A 250 9.66 -6.20 15.60
C LYS A 250 9.00 -6.32 14.23
N ASP A 251 8.11 -7.26 14.05
CA ASP A 251 7.38 -7.55 12.84
C ASP A 251 5.88 -7.60 13.18
N TYR A 252 5.00 -7.14 12.29
CA TYR A 252 3.55 -7.12 12.51
C TYR A 252 2.92 -8.51 12.47
N GLY A 253 3.49 -9.41 11.66
CA GLY A 253 2.97 -10.75 11.48
C GLY A 253 4.03 -11.76 11.08
N THR A 254 3.58 -13.00 10.81
CA THR A 254 4.43 -14.13 10.41
C THR A 254 3.88 -14.87 9.18
N ILE A 255 2.96 -14.23 8.47
CA ILE A 255 2.28 -14.85 7.30
C ILE A 255 3.28 -15.22 6.21
N PHE A 256 4.30 -14.36 6.00
CA PHE A 256 5.37 -14.68 5.06
C PHE A 256 6.58 -15.24 5.82
N PRO A 257 6.85 -16.57 5.76
CA PRO A 257 7.96 -17.18 6.45
C PRO A 257 9.29 -16.51 6.09
N GLY A 258 9.94 -15.91 7.11
CA GLY A 258 11.19 -15.16 6.95
C GLY A 258 11.06 -13.73 6.38
N HIS A 259 9.83 -13.24 6.11
CA HIS A 259 9.57 -11.90 5.60
C HIS A 259 8.61 -11.06 6.46
N GLY A 260 8.06 -11.60 7.56
CA GLY A 260 7.11 -10.88 8.42
C GLY A 260 5.67 -10.99 7.96
N GLY A 261 4.87 -9.97 8.27
CA GLY A 261 3.47 -9.84 7.90
C GLY A 261 3.21 -9.13 6.58
N ILE A 262 1.94 -8.93 6.28
CA ILE A 262 1.46 -8.10 5.17
C ILE A 262 1.95 -6.65 5.36
N LEU A 263 1.73 -6.07 6.53
CA LEU A 263 2.15 -4.69 6.82
C LEU A 263 3.65 -4.49 6.69
N ASP A 264 4.46 -5.51 7.04
CA ASP A 264 5.92 -5.45 6.86
C ASP A 264 6.36 -5.45 5.39
N ARG A 265 5.47 -5.76 4.45
CA ARG A 265 5.73 -5.76 2.99
C ARG A 265 5.11 -4.58 2.27
N PHE A 266 4.13 -3.93 2.88
CA PHE A 266 3.39 -2.82 2.31
C PHE A 266 3.60 -1.50 3.08
N ASP A 267 4.55 -1.45 4.02
CA ASP A 267 4.84 -0.26 4.83
C ASP A 267 5.24 0.96 3.98
N SER A 268 6.13 0.80 2.99
CA SER A 268 6.47 1.84 2.01
C SER A 268 5.29 2.15 1.08
N VAL A 269 4.50 1.13 0.70
CA VAL A 269 3.36 1.26 -0.20
C VAL A 269 2.24 2.12 0.40
N MET A 270 2.08 2.13 1.74
CA MET A 270 1.00 2.85 2.43
C MET A 270 0.88 4.32 2.05
N PHE A 271 1.97 4.98 1.71
CA PHE A 271 1.97 6.40 1.32
C PHE A 271 2.21 6.59 -0.18
N ILE A 272 2.90 5.64 -0.84
CA ILE A 272 3.13 5.70 -2.28
C ILE A 272 1.81 5.50 -3.05
N ALA A 273 0.99 4.51 -2.67
CA ALA A 273 -0.22 4.17 -3.43
C ALA A 273 -1.25 5.31 -3.49
N PRO A 274 -1.63 5.96 -2.38
CA PRO A 274 -2.51 7.13 -2.42
C PRO A 274 -1.91 8.28 -3.23
N PHE A 275 -0.61 8.55 -3.09
CA PHE A 275 0.07 9.63 -3.77
C PHE A 275 0.09 9.43 -5.29
N VAL A 276 0.44 8.24 -5.77
CA VAL A 276 0.40 7.93 -7.22
C VAL A 276 -1.03 8.03 -7.75
N THR A 277 -2.02 7.55 -6.98
CA THR A 277 -3.44 7.67 -7.37
C THR A 277 -3.87 9.13 -7.50
N MET A 278 -3.45 10.01 -6.58
CA MET A 278 -3.68 11.45 -6.69
C MET A 278 -2.99 12.06 -7.92
N GLY A 279 -1.76 11.62 -8.24
CA GLY A 279 -1.06 12.02 -9.45
C GLY A 279 -1.81 11.62 -10.72
N VAL A 280 -2.37 10.42 -10.76
CA VAL A 280 -3.22 9.96 -11.88
C VAL A 280 -4.48 10.83 -12.00
N ILE A 281 -5.15 11.15 -10.89
CA ILE A 281 -6.31 12.07 -10.91
C ILE A 281 -5.91 13.42 -11.49
N ALA A 282 -4.78 13.99 -11.07
CA ALA A 282 -4.32 15.29 -11.54
C ALA A 282 -3.96 15.31 -13.03
N VAL A 283 -3.54 14.19 -13.62
CA VAL A 283 -3.13 14.10 -15.02
C VAL A 283 -4.30 13.76 -15.96
N PHE A 284 -5.20 12.88 -15.54
CA PHE A 284 -6.24 12.31 -16.40
C PHE A 284 -7.63 12.95 -16.22
N TYR A 285 -7.86 13.74 -15.17
CA TYR A 285 -9.17 14.31 -14.82
C TYR A 285 -9.17 15.84 -14.74
N HIS A 286 -8.32 16.49 -15.53
CA HIS A 286 -8.35 17.93 -15.76
C HIS A 286 -9.04 18.29 -17.06
#